data_c8c79d9febfb67b9567e3d63195fc2a4
#
_entry.id   c8c79d9febfb67b9567e3d63195fc2a4
#
_cell.length_a   1.000
_cell.length_b   1.000
_cell.length_c   1.000
_cell.angle_alpha   90.00
_cell.angle_beta   90.00
_cell.angle_gamma   90.00
#
_symmetry.space_group_name_H-M   'P 1'
#
loop_
_entity.id
_entity.type
_entity.pdbx_description
1 polymer ?
#
loop_
_entity_poly.entity_id
_entity_poly.type
_entity_poly.pdbx_seq_one_letter_code
_entity_poly.pdbx_strand_id
1 'polypeptide(L)'
;MALPCTSMSLVRCREHLLSLQLRCRGLRQRIVQADPETTIACWCTPSDLEDPQKPALLLIHGFGGSSTWQWGKQIKSLRKHFRLFLPDLVFFGKSFTVSQHRSEIFQAEMIASAMEAMGIKSYNVLGISYGGFVAFRLAHIFQERVEKVVIVSSGICMSPRDMEELLARGNVKKVPELFVPETHAAVKDLLRLSFVKPPPLLCSFIIDDVIQNMYGTHRKELKELLEALQKREDEEALPTLPQKVLIIWGDQDGVFPLNLAHQLKKHLGENANLAVIEHASHAVHLEKPVEFTEIVLKFFLHDGV
;
A
#
# COMPACT_ATOMS: atom_id res chain seq x y z
N MET A 1 -25.22 31.23 21.23
CA MET A 1 -24.99 30.22 20.19
C MET A 1 -23.56 30.37 19.69
N ALA A 2 -22.61 29.61 20.24
CA ALA A 2 -21.24 29.63 19.77
C ALA A 2 -21.21 28.82 18.46
N LEU A 3 -20.75 29.43 17.38
CA LEU A 3 -20.45 28.74 16.14
C LEU A 3 -19.40 27.65 16.47
N PRO A 4 -19.58 26.39 16.00
CA PRO A 4 -18.55 25.40 16.18
C PRO A 4 -17.29 25.90 15.45
N CYS A 5 -16.23 26.14 16.21
CA CYS A 5 -14.91 26.38 15.68
C CYS A 5 -14.53 25.07 14.94
N THR A 6 -14.76 25.02 13.63
CA THR A 6 -14.27 23.94 12.79
C THR A 6 -12.76 24.07 12.76
N SER A 7 -12.09 23.42 13.73
CA SER A 7 -10.64 23.37 13.77
C SER A 7 -10.17 22.79 12.44
N MET A 8 -9.37 23.57 11.72
CA MET A 8 -8.86 23.20 10.40
C MET A 8 -7.98 21.94 10.55
N SER A 9 -8.41 20.81 10.01
CA SER A 9 -7.66 19.56 10.08
C SER A 9 -6.37 19.67 9.27
N LEU A 10 -5.23 19.44 9.92
CA LEU A 10 -3.92 19.44 9.28
C LEU A 10 -3.76 18.23 8.35
N VAL A 11 -4.36 17.10 8.71
CA VAL A 11 -4.40 15.89 7.85
C VAL A 11 -5.11 16.19 6.55
N ARG A 12 -6.30 16.82 6.59
CA ARG A 12 -7.06 17.20 5.38
C ARG A 12 -6.31 18.25 4.54
N CYS A 13 -5.70 19.26 5.19
CA CYS A 13 -4.87 20.24 4.51
C CYS A 13 -3.68 19.57 3.82
N ARG A 14 -3.01 18.65 4.49
CA ARG A 14 -1.89 17.89 3.94
C ARG A 14 -2.33 17.03 2.75
N GLU A 15 -3.44 16.33 2.86
CA GLU A 15 -4.00 15.53 1.78
C GLU A 15 -4.36 16.38 0.56
N HIS A 16 -4.93 17.56 0.79
CA HIS A 16 -5.19 18.51 -0.29
C HIS A 16 -3.90 18.94 -1.00
N LEU A 17 -2.86 19.29 -0.26
CA LEU A 17 -1.55 19.66 -0.82
C LEU A 17 -0.92 18.51 -1.59
N LEU A 18 -0.97 17.29 -1.07
CA LEU A 18 -0.49 16.10 -1.78
C LEU A 18 -1.28 15.85 -3.07
N SER A 19 -2.59 16.02 -3.05
CA SER A 19 -3.46 15.91 -4.23
C SER A 19 -3.10 16.96 -5.29
N LEU A 20 -2.80 18.20 -4.88
CA LEU A 20 -2.28 19.24 -5.78
C LEU A 20 -0.93 18.86 -6.37
N GLN A 21 -0.02 18.29 -5.58
CA GLN A 21 1.27 17.80 -6.07
C GLN A 21 1.10 16.72 -7.14
N LEU A 22 0.15 15.77 -6.96
CA LEU A 22 -0.15 14.75 -7.97
C LEU A 22 -0.67 15.38 -9.26
N ARG A 23 -1.57 16.37 -9.16
CA ARG A 23 -2.07 17.14 -10.32
C ARG A 23 -0.97 17.90 -11.03
N CYS A 24 -0.09 18.59 -10.29
CA CYS A 24 1.08 19.29 -10.88
C CYS A 24 2.05 18.32 -11.56
N ARG A 25 2.08 17.06 -11.13
CA ARG A 25 2.85 16.00 -11.78
C ARG A 25 2.09 15.31 -12.92
N GLY A 26 0.96 15.87 -13.35
CA GLY A 26 0.18 15.43 -14.50
C GLY A 26 -0.71 14.22 -14.24
N LEU A 27 -1.02 13.87 -12.99
CA LEU A 27 -2.03 12.86 -12.68
C LEU A 27 -3.41 13.50 -12.49
N ARG A 28 -4.45 12.73 -12.73
CA ARG A 28 -5.85 13.11 -12.46
C ARG A 28 -6.52 12.00 -11.68
N GLN A 29 -7.38 12.38 -10.74
CA GLN A 29 -8.20 11.40 -10.01
C GLN A 29 -9.45 11.06 -10.81
N ARG A 30 -9.70 9.78 -11.01
CA ARG A 30 -10.92 9.21 -11.57
C ARG A 30 -11.63 8.39 -10.51
N ILE A 31 -12.94 8.42 -10.52
CA ILE A 31 -13.78 7.47 -9.75
C ILE A 31 -14.29 6.46 -10.77
N VAL A 32 -13.98 5.20 -10.54
CA VAL A 32 -14.25 4.08 -11.46
C VAL A 32 -15.22 3.13 -10.77
N GLN A 33 -16.31 2.77 -11.44
CA GLN A 33 -17.21 1.71 -10.98
C GLN A 33 -16.52 0.37 -11.27
N ALA A 34 -16.11 -0.35 -10.22
CA ALA A 34 -15.47 -1.65 -10.32
C ALA A 34 -16.51 -2.78 -10.48
N ASP A 35 -17.60 -2.68 -9.72
CA ASP A 35 -18.79 -3.52 -9.80
C ASP A 35 -20.03 -2.70 -9.37
N PRO A 36 -21.27 -3.25 -9.38
CA PRO A 36 -22.46 -2.50 -8.99
C PRO A 36 -22.43 -1.90 -7.57
N GLU A 37 -21.65 -2.46 -6.66
CA GLU A 37 -21.58 -2.09 -5.24
C GLU A 37 -20.32 -1.30 -4.89
N THR A 38 -19.28 -1.29 -5.77
CA THR A 38 -17.94 -0.83 -5.42
C THR A 38 -17.43 0.24 -6.39
N THR A 39 -16.96 1.34 -5.83
CA THR A 39 -16.25 2.40 -6.56
C THR A 39 -14.79 2.47 -6.11
N ILE A 40 -13.87 2.61 -7.08
CA ILE A 40 -12.45 2.79 -6.84
C ILE A 40 -12.03 4.18 -7.30
N ALA A 41 -11.46 4.96 -6.39
CA ALA A 41 -10.78 6.20 -6.73
C ALA A 41 -9.35 5.88 -7.15
N CYS A 42 -8.97 6.31 -8.35
CA CYS A 42 -7.64 6.04 -8.89
C CYS A 42 -7.01 7.33 -9.41
N TRP A 43 -5.81 7.66 -8.93
CA TRP A 43 -4.99 8.67 -9.56
C TRP A 43 -4.26 8.04 -10.75
N CYS A 44 -4.47 8.57 -11.95
CA CYS A 44 -3.89 8.00 -13.15
C CYS A 44 -3.36 9.07 -14.10
N THR A 45 -2.47 8.66 -14.99
CA THR A 45 -2.10 9.47 -16.15
C THR A 45 -3.37 9.66 -17.00
N PRO A 46 -3.75 10.90 -17.35
CA PRO A 46 -4.92 11.16 -18.21
C PRO A 46 -4.71 10.59 -19.62
N SER A 47 -5.78 10.11 -20.25
CA SER A 47 -5.72 9.48 -21.57
C SER A 47 -5.17 10.40 -22.67
N ASP A 48 -5.42 11.71 -22.57
CA ASP A 48 -4.90 12.73 -23.47
C ASP A 48 -3.38 13.02 -23.29
N LEU A 49 -2.79 12.56 -22.17
CA LEU A 49 -1.36 12.66 -21.86
C LEU A 49 -0.67 11.29 -21.84
N GLU A 50 -1.39 10.23 -22.15
CA GLU A 50 -0.85 8.87 -22.21
C GLU A 50 -0.04 8.67 -23.50
N ASP A 51 1.15 8.10 -23.31
CA ASP A 51 1.88 7.45 -24.39
C ASP A 51 1.47 5.96 -24.39
N PRO A 52 0.72 5.50 -25.39
CA PRO A 52 0.22 4.11 -25.42
C PRO A 52 1.33 3.07 -25.43
N GLN A 53 2.55 3.45 -25.85
CA GLN A 53 3.71 2.55 -25.88
C GLN A 53 4.33 2.34 -24.49
N LYS A 54 4.06 3.24 -23.53
CA LYS A 54 4.54 3.05 -22.17
C LYS A 54 3.75 1.94 -21.45
N PRO A 55 4.43 1.00 -20.79
CA PRO A 55 3.75 -0.01 -19.98
C PRO A 55 2.96 0.64 -18.83
N ALA A 56 1.85 0.01 -18.45
CA ALA A 56 1.09 0.41 -17.27
C ALA A 56 1.81 -0.06 -16.00
N LEU A 57 1.83 0.79 -14.97
CA LEU A 57 2.34 0.48 -13.64
C LEU A 57 1.30 0.82 -12.58
N LEU A 58 0.85 -0.21 -11.88
CA LEU A 58 -0.11 -0.13 -10.79
C LEU A 58 0.65 -0.03 -9.46
N LEU A 59 0.37 1.02 -8.67
CA LEU A 59 0.99 1.28 -7.37
C LEU A 59 -0.04 1.13 -6.26
N ILE A 60 0.04 0.05 -5.47
CA ILE A 60 -0.91 -0.30 -4.41
C ILE A 60 -0.34 0.10 -3.06
N HIS A 61 -1.02 1.03 -2.37
CA HIS A 61 -0.59 1.55 -1.08
C HIS A 61 -0.82 0.55 0.06
N GLY A 62 -0.11 0.73 1.17
CA GLY A 62 -0.29 -0.01 2.41
C GLY A 62 -1.34 0.61 3.34
N PHE A 63 -1.47 0.05 4.54
CA PHE A 63 -2.31 0.60 5.59
C PHE A 63 -1.76 1.95 6.08
N GLY A 64 -2.64 2.82 6.60
CA GLY A 64 -2.23 4.11 7.15
C GLY A 64 -2.09 5.24 6.13
N GLY A 65 -3.15 5.50 5.40
CA GLY A 65 -3.26 6.56 4.40
C GLY A 65 -3.78 6.06 3.07
N SER A 66 -3.77 6.94 2.08
CA SER A 66 -4.22 6.66 0.72
C SER A 66 -3.03 6.66 -0.25
N SER A 67 -3.30 6.42 -1.51
CA SER A 67 -2.31 6.49 -2.58
C SER A 67 -1.58 7.85 -2.63
N THR A 68 -2.26 8.94 -2.29
CA THR A 68 -1.68 10.30 -2.24
C THR A 68 -0.57 10.44 -1.18
N TRP A 69 -0.71 9.77 -0.04
CA TRP A 69 0.24 9.84 1.06
C TRP A 69 1.53 9.06 0.78
N GLN A 70 1.43 7.96 0.04
CA GLN A 70 2.54 7.02 -0.05
C GLN A 70 3.40 7.21 -1.30
N TRP A 71 2.84 7.53 -2.46
CA TRP A 71 3.56 7.47 -3.72
C TRP A 71 4.13 8.80 -4.23
N GLY A 72 3.89 9.89 -3.51
CA GLY A 72 4.29 11.23 -3.96
C GLY A 72 5.75 11.35 -4.41
N LYS A 73 6.70 10.72 -3.70
CA LYS A 73 8.14 10.85 -3.99
C LYS A 73 8.57 10.11 -5.27
N GLN A 74 7.87 9.03 -5.67
CA GLN A 74 8.22 8.14 -6.77
C GLN A 74 7.71 8.64 -8.14
N ILE A 75 6.59 9.36 -8.16
CA ILE A 75 5.85 9.71 -9.38
C ILE A 75 6.70 10.42 -10.43
N LYS A 76 7.54 11.40 -10.02
CA LYS A 76 8.35 12.18 -10.97
C LYS A 76 9.27 11.31 -11.83
N SER A 77 9.85 10.27 -11.24
CA SER A 77 10.76 9.35 -11.93
C SER A 77 10.00 8.27 -12.68
N LEU A 78 9.03 7.61 -12.03
CA LEU A 78 8.27 6.51 -12.63
C LEU A 78 7.46 6.96 -13.85
N ARG A 79 6.84 8.14 -13.82
CA ARG A 79 6.04 8.68 -14.93
C ARG A 79 6.82 8.87 -16.24
N LYS A 80 8.13 8.98 -16.18
CA LYS A 80 8.96 9.10 -17.40
C LYS A 80 8.89 7.81 -18.22
N HIS A 81 8.66 6.66 -17.58
CA HIS A 81 8.75 5.33 -18.16
C HIS A 81 7.42 4.59 -18.22
N PHE A 82 6.46 4.97 -17.37
CA PHE A 82 5.19 4.24 -17.20
C PHE A 82 3.97 5.15 -17.27
N ARG A 83 2.86 4.59 -17.70
CA ARG A 83 1.51 5.09 -17.40
C ARG A 83 1.19 4.65 -15.97
N LEU A 84 0.93 5.60 -15.09
CA LEU A 84 0.78 5.32 -13.66
C LEU A 84 -0.70 5.20 -13.28
N PHE A 85 -1.01 4.22 -12.44
CA PHE A 85 -2.31 3.96 -11.83
C PHE A 85 -2.11 3.76 -10.32
N LEU A 86 -2.68 4.66 -9.52
CA LEU A 86 -2.56 4.68 -8.07
C LEU A 86 -3.97 4.62 -7.47
N PRO A 87 -4.58 3.43 -7.37
CA PRO A 87 -5.88 3.29 -6.74
C PRO A 87 -5.78 3.51 -5.23
N ASP A 88 -6.82 4.07 -4.66
CA ASP A 88 -7.09 3.91 -3.25
C ASP A 88 -7.79 2.55 -3.06
N LEU A 89 -7.33 1.75 -2.12
CA LEU A 89 -7.98 0.49 -1.75
C LEU A 89 -9.36 0.77 -1.15
N VAL A 90 -10.26 -0.21 -1.20
CA VAL A 90 -11.61 -0.06 -0.65
C VAL A 90 -11.55 0.32 0.83
N PHE A 91 -12.31 1.33 1.24
CA PHE A 91 -12.33 2.01 2.54
C PHE A 91 -11.16 2.96 2.82
N PHE A 92 -10.29 3.18 1.82
CA PHE A 92 -9.25 4.21 1.87
C PHE A 92 -9.55 5.34 0.89
N GLY A 93 -9.11 6.56 1.22
CA GLY A 93 -9.28 7.72 0.36
C GLY A 93 -10.73 7.96 -0.02
N LYS A 94 -11.06 7.80 -1.31
CA LYS A 94 -12.42 7.94 -1.83
C LYS A 94 -13.00 6.64 -2.39
N SER A 95 -12.32 5.52 -2.19
CA SER A 95 -12.84 4.21 -2.59
C SER A 95 -13.80 3.66 -1.55
N PHE A 96 -14.91 3.10 -2.03
CA PHE A 96 -15.98 2.64 -1.15
C PHE A 96 -16.72 1.45 -1.74
N THR A 97 -17.30 0.62 -0.88
CA THR A 97 -18.24 -0.45 -1.23
C THR A 97 -19.34 -0.57 -0.19
N VAL A 98 -20.51 -1.04 -0.62
CA VAL A 98 -21.59 -1.50 0.27
C VAL A 98 -21.54 -3.01 0.51
N SER A 99 -20.67 -3.72 -0.20
CA SER A 99 -20.42 -5.16 -0.02
C SER A 99 -19.87 -5.47 1.38
N GLN A 100 -20.14 -6.68 1.86
CA GLN A 100 -19.63 -7.17 3.16
C GLN A 100 -18.29 -7.89 3.06
N HIS A 101 -17.72 -8.03 1.86
CA HIS A 101 -16.41 -8.67 1.66
C HIS A 101 -15.27 -7.81 2.22
N ARG A 102 -14.32 -8.46 2.92
CA ARG A 102 -13.22 -7.79 3.64
C ARG A 102 -11.83 -8.38 3.37
N SER A 103 -11.70 -9.31 2.44
CA SER A 103 -10.42 -9.97 2.16
C SER A 103 -9.51 -9.15 1.25
N GLU A 104 -8.21 -9.44 1.27
CA GLU A 104 -7.25 -8.93 0.28
C GLU A 104 -7.53 -9.47 -1.12
N ILE A 105 -8.23 -10.61 -1.23
CA ILE A 105 -8.71 -11.17 -2.50
C ILE A 105 -9.75 -10.23 -3.10
N PHE A 106 -10.76 -9.84 -2.32
CA PHE A 106 -11.76 -8.88 -2.77
C PHE A 106 -11.14 -7.55 -3.19
N GLN A 107 -10.14 -7.04 -2.45
CA GLN A 107 -9.39 -5.85 -2.84
C GLN A 107 -8.74 -6.03 -4.22
N ALA A 108 -8.09 -7.19 -4.45
CA ALA A 108 -7.43 -7.50 -5.72
C ALA A 108 -8.43 -7.58 -6.88
N GLU A 109 -9.59 -8.21 -6.68
CA GLU A 109 -10.66 -8.30 -7.66
C GLU A 109 -11.22 -6.93 -8.04
N MET A 110 -11.49 -6.06 -7.05
CA MET A 110 -11.99 -4.70 -7.29
C MET A 110 -10.96 -3.83 -8.03
N ILE A 111 -9.69 -3.99 -7.73
CA ILE A 111 -8.62 -3.29 -8.46
C ILE A 111 -8.53 -3.81 -9.90
N ALA A 112 -8.58 -5.13 -10.13
CA ALA A 112 -8.57 -5.71 -11.47
C ALA A 112 -9.76 -5.24 -12.31
N SER A 113 -10.96 -5.21 -11.73
CA SER A 113 -12.17 -4.71 -12.37
C SER A 113 -12.07 -3.22 -12.71
N ALA A 114 -11.52 -2.41 -11.81
CA ALA A 114 -11.30 -0.98 -12.06
C ALA A 114 -10.29 -0.75 -13.19
N MET A 115 -9.20 -1.54 -13.25
CA MET A 115 -8.22 -1.47 -14.35
C MET A 115 -8.87 -1.85 -15.68
N GLU A 116 -9.71 -2.89 -15.71
CA GLU A 116 -10.46 -3.30 -16.89
C GLU A 116 -11.45 -2.22 -17.35
N ALA A 117 -12.22 -1.63 -16.43
CA ALA A 117 -13.14 -0.53 -16.73
C ALA A 117 -12.42 0.72 -17.26
N MET A 118 -11.13 0.90 -16.95
CA MET A 118 -10.27 1.92 -17.54
C MET A 118 -9.64 1.51 -18.88
N GLY A 119 -9.88 0.29 -19.36
CA GLY A 119 -9.35 -0.24 -20.62
C GLY A 119 -7.91 -0.76 -20.51
N ILE A 120 -7.39 -1.00 -19.31
CA ILE A 120 -6.02 -1.45 -19.06
C ILE A 120 -6.02 -2.98 -18.91
N LYS A 121 -5.53 -3.69 -19.93
CA LYS A 121 -5.57 -5.15 -20.00
C LYS A 121 -4.37 -5.83 -19.37
N SER A 122 -3.19 -5.20 -19.44
CA SER A 122 -1.93 -5.73 -18.92
C SER A 122 -1.17 -4.62 -18.17
N TYR A 123 -0.52 -4.96 -17.08
CA TYR A 123 0.18 -4.01 -16.20
C TYR A 123 1.22 -4.68 -15.30
N ASN A 124 2.23 -3.90 -14.94
CA ASN A 124 3.13 -4.23 -13.83
C ASN A 124 2.51 -3.81 -12.51
N VAL A 125 2.82 -4.49 -11.42
CA VAL A 125 2.27 -4.21 -10.09
C VAL A 125 3.38 -3.96 -9.08
N LEU A 126 3.21 -2.93 -8.26
CA LEU A 126 4.03 -2.67 -7.09
C LEU A 126 3.10 -2.46 -5.89
N GLY A 127 3.24 -3.29 -4.86
CA GLY A 127 2.46 -3.17 -3.62
C GLY A 127 3.33 -3.13 -2.38
N ILE A 128 2.97 -2.27 -1.43
CA ILE A 128 3.68 -2.15 -0.15
C ILE A 128 2.81 -2.58 1.02
N SER A 129 3.38 -3.30 1.99
CA SER A 129 2.71 -3.68 3.24
C SER A 129 1.39 -4.40 2.94
N TYR A 130 0.24 -3.90 3.40
CA TYR A 130 -1.08 -4.42 3.04
C TYR A 130 -1.31 -4.47 1.52
N GLY A 131 -0.84 -3.43 0.81
CA GLY A 131 -0.88 -3.43 -0.67
C GLY A 131 0.00 -4.51 -1.32
N GLY A 132 1.00 -5.03 -0.61
CA GLY A 132 1.80 -6.17 -1.04
C GLY A 132 1.01 -7.48 -1.00
N PHE A 133 0.15 -7.68 0.01
CA PHE A 133 -0.79 -8.82 0.03
C PHE A 133 -1.77 -8.72 -1.16
N VAL A 134 -2.32 -7.53 -1.41
CA VAL A 134 -3.23 -7.31 -2.55
C VAL A 134 -2.50 -7.54 -3.88
N ALA A 135 -1.27 -7.05 -4.05
CA ALA A 135 -0.46 -7.26 -5.24
C ALA A 135 -0.15 -8.74 -5.49
N PHE A 136 0.13 -9.49 -4.42
CA PHE A 136 0.36 -10.93 -4.50
C PHE A 136 -0.90 -11.68 -4.98
N ARG A 137 -2.07 -11.39 -4.39
CA ARG A 137 -3.34 -11.99 -4.81
C ARG A 137 -3.72 -11.60 -6.25
N LEU A 138 -3.52 -10.34 -6.59
CA LEU A 138 -3.76 -9.84 -7.95
C LEU A 138 -2.92 -10.61 -8.99
N ALA A 139 -1.62 -10.79 -8.72
CA ALA A 139 -0.72 -11.53 -9.58
C ALA A 139 -1.07 -13.02 -9.67
N HIS A 140 -1.56 -13.62 -8.58
CA HIS A 140 -1.97 -15.01 -8.57
C HIS A 140 -3.28 -15.25 -9.33
N ILE A 141 -4.30 -14.41 -9.10
CA ILE A 141 -5.64 -14.60 -9.69
C ILE A 141 -5.67 -14.18 -11.16
N PHE A 142 -4.97 -13.09 -11.51
CA PHE A 142 -5.01 -12.49 -12.84
C PHE A 142 -3.65 -12.62 -13.55
N GLN A 143 -3.10 -13.85 -13.60
CA GLN A 143 -1.77 -14.14 -14.11
C GLN A 143 -1.51 -13.58 -15.52
N GLU A 144 -2.50 -13.67 -16.41
CA GLU A 144 -2.41 -13.17 -17.78
C GLU A 144 -2.41 -11.64 -17.91
N ARG A 145 -2.76 -10.92 -16.82
CA ARG A 145 -2.82 -9.45 -16.79
C ARG A 145 -1.61 -8.82 -16.10
N VAL A 146 -0.96 -9.57 -15.21
CA VAL A 146 0.18 -9.07 -14.41
C VAL A 146 1.49 -9.55 -15.03
N GLU A 147 2.31 -8.61 -15.49
CA GLU A 147 3.59 -8.92 -16.16
C GLU A 147 4.73 -9.17 -15.17
N LYS A 148 5.02 -8.20 -14.32
CA LYS A 148 6.04 -8.27 -13.27
C LYS A 148 5.47 -7.72 -11.95
N VAL A 149 6.00 -8.21 -10.83
CA VAL A 149 5.51 -7.86 -9.49
C VAL A 149 6.64 -7.33 -8.62
N VAL A 150 6.40 -6.23 -7.92
CA VAL A 150 7.26 -5.75 -6.82
C VAL A 150 6.47 -5.83 -5.52
N ILE A 151 6.99 -6.56 -4.55
CA ILE A 151 6.43 -6.70 -3.19
C ILE A 151 7.35 -6.00 -2.21
N VAL A 152 6.82 -5.04 -1.47
CA VAL A 152 7.61 -4.22 -0.54
C VAL A 152 7.12 -4.44 0.89
N SER A 153 8.01 -4.84 1.79
CA SER A 153 7.73 -4.90 3.24
C SER A 153 6.35 -5.50 3.56
N SER A 154 6.07 -6.73 3.10
CA SER A 154 4.74 -7.37 3.23
C SER A 154 4.82 -8.75 3.88
N GLY A 155 4.11 -8.93 4.98
CA GLY A 155 4.14 -10.12 5.82
C GLY A 155 3.40 -11.35 5.24
N ILE A 156 3.51 -11.61 3.92
CA ILE A 156 2.78 -12.66 3.21
C ILE A 156 3.03 -14.05 3.82
N CYS A 157 4.27 -14.32 4.25
CA CYS A 157 4.69 -15.59 4.84
C CYS A 157 4.67 -15.59 6.38
N MET A 158 3.98 -14.63 7.02
CA MET A 158 3.90 -14.59 8.50
C MET A 158 3.29 -15.85 9.05
N SER A 159 3.94 -16.43 10.06
CA SER A 159 3.43 -17.49 10.91
C SER A 159 2.66 -16.92 12.12
N PRO A 160 1.90 -17.74 12.86
CA PRO A 160 1.29 -17.35 14.12
C PRO A 160 2.29 -16.77 15.13
N ARG A 161 3.50 -17.31 15.19
CA ARG A 161 4.59 -16.81 16.03
C ARG A 161 5.04 -15.41 15.62
N ASP A 162 5.22 -15.15 14.30
CA ASP A 162 5.59 -13.82 13.80
C ASP A 162 4.51 -12.79 14.17
N MET A 163 3.23 -13.22 14.18
CA MET A 163 2.10 -12.40 14.60
C MET A 163 2.18 -12.05 16.09
N GLU A 164 2.43 -13.04 16.97
CA GLU A 164 2.63 -12.80 18.40
C GLU A 164 3.78 -11.84 18.67
N GLU A 165 4.89 -12.00 17.96
CA GLU A 165 6.05 -11.11 18.06
C GLU A 165 5.73 -9.69 17.56
N LEU A 166 4.91 -9.52 16.51
CA LEU A 166 4.43 -8.21 16.04
C LEU A 166 3.59 -7.52 17.11
N LEU A 167 2.63 -8.23 17.72
CA LEU A 167 1.78 -7.72 18.79
C LEU A 167 2.62 -7.27 20.00
N ALA A 168 3.62 -8.07 20.37
CA ALA A 168 4.53 -7.73 21.47
C ALA A 168 5.36 -6.47 21.15
N ARG A 169 5.92 -6.35 19.91
CA ARG A 169 6.65 -5.16 19.47
C ARG A 169 5.77 -3.91 19.42
N GLY A 170 4.51 -4.08 19.03
CA GLY A 170 3.52 -3.02 18.94
C GLY A 170 2.90 -2.63 20.28
N ASN A 171 3.17 -3.39 21.36
CA ASN A 171 2.57 -3.23 22.68
C ASN A 171 1.04 -3.21 22.63
N VAL A 172 0.45 -4.09 21.80
CA VAL A 172 -0.99 -4.24 21.59
C VAL A 172 -1.43 -5.69 21.73
N LYS A 173 -2.74 -5.93 21.91
CA LYS A 173 -3.31 -7.28 22.02
C LYS A 173 -3.85 -7.80 20.69
N LYS A 174 -4.18 -6.91 19.76
CA LYS A 174 -4.77 -7.24 18.45
C LYS A 174 -4.17 -6.36 17.35
N VAL A 175 -4.02 -6.92 16.16
CA VAL A 175 -3.47 -6.22 14.97
C VAL A 175 -4.22 -4.92 14.64
N PRO A 176 -5.57 -4.86 14.71
CA PRO A 176 -6.29 -3.60 14.49
C PRO A 176 -5.90 -2.47 15.44
N GLU A 177 -5.50 -2.77 16.67
CA GLU A 177 -5.08 -1.75 17.64
C GLU A 177 -3.78 -1.04 17.22
N LEU A 178 -2.90 -1.75 16.48
CA LEU A 178 -1.66 -1.20 15.96
C LEU A 178 -1.89 -0.36 14.69
N PHE A 179 -2.61 -0.92 13.70
CA PHE A 179 -2.73 -0.30 12.37
C PHE A 179 -3.93 0.64 12.20
N VAL A 180 -4.90 0.60 13.13
CA VAL A 180 -6.02 1.53 13.23
C VAL A 180 -6.00 2.18 14.62
N PRO A 181 -4.95 2.98 14.94
CA PRO A 181 -4.71 3.46 16.28
C PRO A 181 -5.84 4.38 16.77
N GLU A 182 -6.22 4.22 18.04
CA GLU A 182 -7.21 5.04 18.73
C GLU A 182 -6.61 5.84 19.90
N THR A 183 -5.33 5.64 20.18
CA THR A 183 -4.63 6.32 21.28
C THR A 183 -3.33 6.94 20.79
N HIS A 184 -2.86 7.96 21.48
CA HIS A 184 -1.57 8.60 21.23
C HIS A 184 -0.40 7.61 21.33
N ALA A 185 -0.47 6.67 22.26
CA ALA A 185 0.55 5.63 22.43
C ALA A 185 0.63 4.73 21.19
N ALA A 186 -0.52 4.22 20.70
CA ALA A 186 -0.58 3.37 19.53
C ALA A 186 -0.06 4.08 18.25
N VAL A 187 -0.36 5.39 18.07
CA VAL A 187 0.22 6.17 16.95
C VAL A 187 1.73 6.23 17.05
N LYS A 188 2.28 6.48 18.25
CA LYS A 188 3.72 6.55 18.49
C LYS A 188 4.39 5.19 18.25
N ASP A 189 3.79 4.10 18.71
CA ASP A 189 4.29 2.74 18.51
C ASP A 189 4.28 2.36 17.03
N LEU A 190 3.22 2.67 16.29
CA LEU A 190 3.16 2.47 14.84
C LEU A 190 4.27 3.24 14.10
N LEU A 191 4.49 4.52 14.45
CA LEU A 191 5.56 5.34 13.85
C LEU A 191 6.94 4.80 14.20
N ARG A 192 7.16 4.36 15.45
CA ARG A 192 8.42 3.76 15.90
C ARG A 192 8.77 2.47 15.14
N LEU A 193 7.77 1.64 14.85
CA LEU A 193 7.95 0.42 14.08
C LEU A 193 8.12 0.67 12.58
N SER A 194 7.56 1.77 12.07
CA SER A 194 7.52 2.06 10.63
C SER A 194 8.72 2.86 10.11
N PHE A 195 9.47 3.55 10.99
CA PHE A 195 10.58 4.43 10.59
C PHE A 195 11.80 4.23 11.47
N VAL A 196 13.00 4.26 10.87
CA VAL A 196 14.28 4.31 11.61
C VAL A 196 14.37 5.62 12.40
N LYS A 197 13.96 6.72 11.76
CA LYS A 197 13.84 8.03 12.39
C LYS A 197 12.39 8.51 12.27
N PRO A 198 11.54 8.14 13.24
CA PRO A 198 10.15 8.59 13.21
C PRO A 198 10.07 10.13 13.19
N PRO A 199 9.02 10.70 12.57
CA PRO A 199 8.79 12.13 12.62
C PRO A 199 8.90 12.65 14.06
N PRO A 200 9.41 13.88 14.27
CA PRO A 200 9.53 14.44 15.62
C PRO A 200 8.19 14.39 16.33
N LEU A 201 8.23 14.24 17.67
CA LEU A 201 7.04 14.11 18.53
C LEU A 201 6.00 15.16 18.13
N LEU A 202 4.92 14.68 17.57
CA LEU A 202 3.80 15.50 17.17
C LEU A 202 3.09 16.00 18.45
N CYS A 203 2.69 17.26 18.46
CA CYS A 203 1.83 17.79 19.51
C CYS A 203 0.53 16.98 19.60
N SER A 204 -0.04 16.87 20.79
CA SER A 204 -1.25 16.05 21.04
C SER A 204 -2.36 16.31 20.03
N PHE A 205 -2.63 17.58 19.69
CA PHE A 205 -3.68 17.96 18.74
C PHE A 205 -3.43 17.41 17.32
N ILE A 206 -2.16 17.25 16.89
CA ILE A 206 -1.82 16.64 15.59
C ILE A 206 -2.10 15.14 15.63
N ILE A 207 -1.77 14.48 16.74
CA ILE A 207 -2.06 13.05 16.90
C ILE A 207 -3.59 12.81 16.92
N ASP A 208 -4.34 13.66 17.61
CA ASP A 208 -5.81 13.62 17.61
C ASP A 208 -6.37 13.79 16.19
N ASP A 209 -5.83 14.74 15.43
CA ASP A 209 -6.22 14.98 14.04
C ASP A 209 -5.92 13.76 13.15
N VAL A 210 -4.77 13.10 13.33
CA VAL A 210 -4.41 11.85 12.66
C VAL A 210 -5.41 10.74 13.01
N ILE A 211 -5.70 10.51 14.28
CA ILE A 211 -6.64 9.49 14.74
C ILE A 211 -8.03 9.72 14.16
N GLN A 212 -8.48 10.96 14.10
CA GLN A 212 -9.84 11.31 13.65
C GLN A 212 -9.96 11.34 12.13
N ASN A 213 -9.00 11.91 11.43
CA ASN A 213 -9.13 12.20 10.00
C ASN A 213 -8.40 11.20 9.07
N MET A 214 -7.46 10.41 9.58
CA MET A 214 -6.83 9.34 8.83
C MET A 214 -7.46 7.97 9.13
N TYR A 215 -7.88 7.73 10.37
CA TYR A 215 -8.42 6.44 10.82
C TYR A 215 -9.88 6.50 11.31
N GLY A 216 -10.49 7.68 11.38
CA GLY A 216 -11.85 7.85 11.88
C GLY A 216 -12.94 7.43 10.90
N THR A 217 -12.72 7.72 9.63
CA THR A 217 -13.62 7.30 8.55
C THR A 217 -13.42 5.81 8.27
N HIS A 218 -14.50 5.05 8.14
CA HIS A 218 -14.47 3.59 7.88
C HIS A 218 -13.66 2.77 8.90
N ARG A 219 -13.54 3.27 10.15
CA ARG A 219 -12.75 2.60 11.21
C ARG A 219 -13.15 1.15 11.44
N LYS A 220 -14.46 0.86 11.43
CA LYS A 220 -14.98 -0.49 11.59
C LYS A 220 -14.51 -1.39 10.45
N GLU A 221 -14.71 -0.95 9.22
CA GLU A 221 -14.34 -1.67 8.00
C GLU A 221 -12.81 -1.88 7.91
N LEU A 222 -12.02 -0.86 8.29
CA LEU A 222 -10.56 -0.98 8.35
C LEU A 222 -10.11 -2.05 9.35
N LYS A 223 -10.76 -2.16 10.52
CA LYS A 223 -10.48 -3.23 11.48
C LYS A 223 -10.86 -4.60 10.92
N GLU A 224 -12.04 -4.70 10.27
CA GLU A 224 -12.52 -5.92 9.63
C GLU A 224 -11.57 -6.42 8.52
N LEU A 225 -10.94 -5.51 7.73
CA LEU A 225 -9.90 -5.89 6.75
C LEU A 225 -8.70 -6.57 7.40
N LEU A 226 -8.24 -6.06 8.54
CA LEU A 226 -7.10 -6.64 9.27
C LEU A 226 -7.47 -7.96 9.95
N GLU A 227 -8.68 -8.07 10.47
CA GLU A 227 -9.19 -9.32 11.07
C GLU A 227 -9.36 -10.41 9.99
N ALA A 228 -9.81 -10.05 8.79
CA ALA A 228 -9.91 -10.98 7.67
C ALA A 228 -8.52 -11.46 7.22
N LEU A 229 -7.52 -10.56 7.21
CA LEU A 229 -6.15 -10.93 6.87
C LEU A 229 -5.54 -11.92 7.87
N GLN A 230 -5.90 -11.85 9.15
CA GLN A 230 -5.44 -12.79 10.18
C GLN A 230 -6.06 -14.19 10.04
N LYS A 231 -7.30 -14.31 9.52
CA LYS A 231 -8.01 -15.60 9.35
C LYS A 231 -7.50 -16.43 8.18
N ARG A 232 -6.52 -15.93 7.40
CA ARG A 232 -5.89 -16.67 6.28
C ARG A 232 -5.17 -17.95 6.71
N GLU A 233 -4.93 -18.15 8.00
CA GLU A 233 -4.27 -19.36 8.54
C GLU A 233 -5.04 -20.65 8.20
N ASP A 234 -6.33 -20.56 7.88
CA ASP A 234 -7.20 -21.68 7.49
C ASP A 234 -7.21 -21.93 5.97
N GLU A 235 -6.50 -21.13 5.16
CA GLU A 235 -6.45 -21.27 3.70
C GLU A 235 -5.42 -22.34 3.28
N GLU A 236 -5.67 -22.94 2.10
CA GLU A 236 -4.72 -23.82 1.38
C GLU A 236 -3.32 -23.19 1.28
N ALA A 237 -2.32 -24.03 1.05
CA ALA A 237 -0.91 -23.61 0.94
C ALA A 237 -0.76 -22.35 0.08
N LEU A 238 0.02 -21.39 0.58
CA LEU A 238 0.31 -20.13 -0.12
C LEU A 238 0.77 -20.40 -1.56
N PRO A 239 0.12 -19.84 -2.60
CA PRO A 239 0.46 -20.12 -3.99
C PRO A 239 1.82 -19.53 -4.38
N THR A 240 2.44 -20.07 -5.43
CA THR A 240 3.59 -19.47 -6.09
C THR A 240 3.15 -18.54 -7.21
N LEU A 241 4.04 -17.68 -7.68
CA LEU A 241 3.79 -16.74 -8.77
C LEU A 241 4.63 -17.11 -10.00
N PRO A 242 4.03 -17.23 -11.20
CA PRO A 242 4.78 -17.50 -12.43
C PRO A 242 5.55 -16.26 -12.92
N GLN A 243 5.14 -15.06 -12.52
CA GLN A 243 5.78 -13.81 -12.91
C GLN A 243 7.15 -13.65 -12.26
N LYS A 244 8.00 -12.82 -12.87
CA LYS A 244 9.20 -12.31 -12.18
C LYS A 244 8.78 -11.41 -11.01
N VAL A 245 9.36 -11.67 -9.83
CA VAL A 245 9.05 -10.94 -8.60
C VAL A 245 10.31 -10.27 -8.06
N LEU A 246 10.20 -8.99 -7.68
CA LEU A 246 11.19 -8.32 -6.86
C LEU A 246 10.62 -8.07 -5.48
N ILE A 247 11.33 -8.54 -4.46
CA ILE A 247 11.04 -8.27 -3.06
C ILE A 247 11.96 -7.15 -2.61
N ILE A 248 11.41 -6.05 -2.05
CA ILE A 248 12.19 -4.93 -1.51
C ILE A 248 11.89 -4.81 -0.03
N TRP A 249 12.95 -4.65 0.79
CA TRP A 249 12.80 -4.58 2.24
C TRP A 249 13.81 -3.64 2.89
N GLY A 250 13.41 -2.96 3.97
CA GLY A 250 14.35 -2.25 4.84
C GLY A 250 14.99 -3.22 5.84
N ASP A 251 16.29 -3.09 6.08
CA ASP A 251 17.03 -3.94 7.03
C ASP A 251 16.58 -3.78 8.48
N GLN A 252 15.93 -2.66 8.81
CA GLN A 252 15.44 -2.31 10.14
C GLN A 252 13.90 -2.25 10.23
N ASP A 253 13.21 -3.01 9.38
CA ASP A 253 11.74 -3.06 9.40
C ASP A 253 11.23 -3.60 10.75
N GLY A 254 10.62 -2.71 11.54
CA GLY A 254 10.09 -3.04 12.86
C GLY A 254 8.68 -3.67 12.81
N VAL A 255 7.97 -3.51 11.69
CA VAL A 255 6.65 -4.11 11.46
C VAL A 255 6.81 -5.56 11.01
N PHE A 256 7.46 -5.75 9.88
CA PHE A 256 7.75 -7.07 9.31
C PHE A 256 9.26 -7.28 9.24
N PRO A 257 9.87 -8.02 10.17
CA PRO A 257 11.31 -8.25 10.19
C PRO A 257 11.83 -8.89 8.90
N LEU A 258 13.09 -8.60 8.56
CA LEU A 258 13.74 -8.99 7.29
C LEU A 258 13.73 -10.51 7.02
N ASN A 259 13.64 -11.35 8.06
CA ASN A 259 13.50 -12.79 7.90
C ASN A 259 12.26 -13.18 7.07
N LEU A 260 11.17 -12.41 7.13
CA LEU A 260 9.97 -12.64 6.32
C LEU A 260 10.23 -12.40 4.82
N ALA A 261 11.12 -11.47 4.46
CA ALA A 261 11.55 -11.28 3.08
C ALA A 261 12.31 -12.52 2.55
N HIS A 262 13.20 -13.08 3.38
CA HIS A 262 13.92 -14.31 3.03
C HIS A 262 12.99 -15.51 2.90
N GLN A 263 11.99 -15.63 3.78
CA GLN A 263 10.97 -16.67 3.70
C GLN A 263 10.15 -16.53 2.40
N LEU A 264 9.71 -15.32 2.06
CA LEU A 264 8.97 -15.05 0.84
C LEU A 264 9.80 -15.36 -0.41
N LYS A 265 11.09 -14.95 -0.44
CA LYS A 265 12.00 -15.32 -1.53
C LYS A 265 12.14 -16.83 -1.67
N LYS A 266 12.34 -17.54 -0.56
CA LYS A 266 12.45 -19.00 -0.55
C LYS A 266 11.18 -19.66 -1.08
N HIS A 267 10.01 -19.15 -0.69
CA HIS A 267 8.71 -19.65 -1.13
C HIS A 267 8.48 -19.45 -2.65
N LEU A 268 8.82 -18.27 -3.17
CA LEU A 268 8.65 -17.95 -4.60
C LEU A 268 9.73 -18.55 -5.50
N GLY A 269 10.86 -19.00 -4.94
CA GLY A 269 11.92 -19.70 -5.66
C GLY A 269 12.70 -18.82 -6.65
N GLU A 270 13.03 -19.38 -7.81
CA GLU A 270 13.89 -18.76 -8.82
C GLU A 270 13.27 -17.52 -9.49
N ASN A 271 11.95 -17.40 -9.46
CA ASN A 271 11.25 -16.24 -10.04
C ASN A 271 11.39 -14.96 -9.18
N ALA A 272 11.88 -15.08 -7.94
CA ALA A 272 11.98 -13.96 -7.02
C ALA A 272 13.44 -13.52 -6.78
N ASN A 273 13.65 -12.21 -6.78
CA ASN A 273 14.86 -11.55 -6.33
C ASN A 273 14.58 -10.74 -5.05
N LEU A 274 15.58 -10.58 -4.19
CA LEU A 274 15.49 -9.78 -2.96
C LEU A 274 16.49 -8.63 -3.01
N ALA A 275 15.99 -7.41 -2.83
CA ALA A 275 16.79 -6.20 -2.60
C ALA A 275 16.55 -5.70 -1.17
N VAL A 276 17.62 -5.60 -0.39
CA VAL A 276 17.59 -5.03 0.96
C VAL A 276 18.14 -3.63 0.91
N ILE A 277 17.42 -2.66 1.46
CA ILE A 277 17.85 -1.27 1.56
C ILE A 277 18.32 -1.02 3.00
N GLU A 278 19.60 -0.67 3.14
CA GLU A 278 20.23 -0.45 4.44
C GLU A 278 19.75 0.85 5.10
N HIS A 279 19.72 0.82 6.43
CA HIS A 279 19.28 1.96 7.25
C HIS A 279 17.88 2.47 6.86
N ALA A 280 16.96 1.55 6.59
CA ALA A 280 15.56 1.80 6.30
C ALA A 280 14.66 0.84 7.08
N SER A 281 13.49 1.33 7.47
CA SER A 281 12.47 0.55 8.16
C SER A 281 11.32 0.19 7.21
N HIS A 282 10.12 -0.04 7.74
CA HIS A 282 8.92 -0.45 7.01
C HIS A 282 8.54 0.52 5.88
N ALA A 283 8.63 1.82 6.13
CA ALA A 283 8.32 2.86 5.14
C ALA A 283 9.50 3.15 4.19
N VAL A 284 10.18 2.11 3.70
CA VAL A 284 11.42 2.19 2.91
C VAL A 284 11.34 3.16 1.72
N HIS A 285 10.21 3.20 1.02
CA HIS A 285 9.94 4.09 -0.11
C HIS A 285 9.86 5.59 0.29
N LEU A 286 9.57 5.88 1.55
CA LEU A 286 9.55 7.23 2.12
C LEU A 286 10.90 7.63 2.72
N GLU A 287 11.63 6.68 3.33
CA GLU A 287 12.92 6.93 3.97
C GLU A 287 14.06 7.01 2.95
N LYS A 288 14.07 6.13 1.96
CA LYS A 288 15.10 6.02 0.91
C LYS A 288 14.51 6.15 -0.50
N PRO A 289 13.82 7.25 -0.82
CA PRO A 289 13.00 7.35 -2.02
C PRO A 289 13.78 7.27 -3.34
N VAL A 290 15.03 7.72 -3.36
CA VAL A 290 15.89 7.70 -4.57
C VAL A 290 16.32 6.28 -4.84
N GLU A 291 17.02 5.65 -3.88
CA GLU A 291 17.50 4.28 -3.97
C GLU A 291 16.37 3.29 -4.26
N PHE A 292 15.24 3.41 -3.52
CA PHE A 292 14.04 2.61 -3.77
C PHE A 292 13.57 2.72 -5.23
N THR A 293 13.49 3.95 -5.75
CA THR A 293 12.98 4.18 -7.11
C THR A 293 13.95 3.66 -8.17
N GLU A 294 15.25 3.76 -7.95
CA GLU A 294 16.28 3.22 -8.86
C GLU A 294 16.21 1.70 -8.95
N ILE A 295 16.04 1.01 -7.81
CA ILE A 295 15.86 -0.45 -7.74
C ILE A 295 14.58 -0.86 -8.50
N VAL A 296 13.46 -0.16 -8.28
CA VAL A 296 12.20 -0.42 -8.98
C VAL A 296 12.34 -0.21 -10.50
N LEU A 297 12.98 0.88 -10.92
CA LEU A 297 13.18 1.17 -12.34
C LEU A 297 14.09 0.11 -12.99
N LYS A 298 15.20 -0.27 -12.33
CA LYS A 298 16.09 -1.30 -12.83
C LYS A 298 15.34 -2.61 -13.08
N PHE A 299 14.50 -3.05 -12.15
CA PHE A 299 13.73 -4.27 -12.29
C PHE A 299 12.69 -4.24 -13.40
N PHE A 300 11.93 -3.15 -13.51
CA PHE A 300 10.87 -3.08 -14.52
C PHE A 300 11.38 -2.84 -15.94
N LEU A 301 12.47 -2.09 -16.09
CA LEU A 301 12.99 -1.68 -17.40
C LEU A 301 14.03 -2.65 -17.98
N HIS A 302 14.64 -3.49 -17.14
CA HIS A 302 15.65 -4.44 -17.58
C HIS A 302 15.23 -5.86 -17.19
N ASP A 303 15.60 -6.85 -18.01
CA ASP A 303 15.21 -8.25 -17.80
C ASP A 303 16.06 -9.00 -16.76
N GLY A 304 16.93 -8.31 -16.05
CA GLY A 304 17.77 -8.89 -15.03
C GLY A 304 18.15 -7.90 -13.93
N VAL A 305 17.90 -8.26 -12.67
CA VAL A 305 18.60 -7.74 -11.49
C VAL A 305 19.47 -8.85 -10.95
#